data_c92cfde189c9936f43d25ceb315315ae
#
_entry.id   c92cfde189c9936f43d25ceb315315ae
#
_cell.length_a   1.000
_cell.length_b   1.000
_cell.length_c   1.000
_cell.angle_alpha   90.00
_cell.angle_beta   90.00
_cell.angle_gamma   90.00
#
_symmetry.space_group_name_H-M   'P 1'
#
loop_
_entity.id
_entity.type
_entity.pdbx_description
1 polymer ?
#
loop_
_entity_poly.entity_id
_entity_poly.type
_entity_poly.pdbx_seq_one_letter_code
_entity_poly.pdbx_strand_id
1 'polypeptide(L)'
;VRTLRKLIYGELVVAIGFVTLAFLSLFAFFDLLDELSAIGRPSPLDPSMVYGMPQALMYVGLLLPSRLYELLPIAVLIGSVYGLVRLAQSSEFTILRTSGLGPWRALKKLLVLGLAFVCLTVVVGDYVAPWADRQGQLLKAAYRGQISVGQTGAWLKERGDNAQSSVNIRALNPDGGLQGVRIFEFDDTGRIRQTLMAESAVVDNARGIWVLHGVE
;
A
#
# COMPACT_ATOMS: atom_id res chain seq x y z
N VAL A 1 17.16 -10.42 -36.54
CA VAL A 1 16.76 -9.24 -35.77
C VAL A 1 15.61 -9.56 -34.79
N ARG A 2 14.61 -10.37 -35.18
CA ARG A 2 13.47 -10.74 -34.28
C ARG A 2 13.91 -11.69 -33.15
N THR A 3 14.74 -12.68 -33.46
CA THR A 3 15.24 -13.66 -32.49
C THR A 3 16.10 -13.02 -31.41
N LEU A 4 16.98 -12.13 -31.77
CA LEU A 4 17.86 -11.37 -30.90
C LEU A 4 17.07 -10.49 -29.90
N ARG A 5 16.02 -9.80 -30.39
CA ARG A 5 15.15 -9.01 -29.54
C ARG A 5 14.43 -9.86 -28.50
N LYS A 6 13.93 -11.02 -28.92
CA LYS A 6 13.21 -11.94 -28.02
C LYS A 6 14.14 -12.48 -26.93
N LEU A 7 15.41 -12.71 -27.24
CA LEU A 7 16.41 -13.19 -26.30
C LEU A 7 16.78 -12.13 -25.26
N ILE A 8 17.11 -10.90 -25.67
CA ILE A 8 17.44 -9.80 -24.74
C ILE A 8 16.27 -9.51 -23.81
N TYR A 9 15.06 -9.37 -24.37
CA TYR A 9 13.88 -9.08 -23.56
C TYR A 9 13.52 -10.26 -22.64
N GLY A 10 13.64 -11.49 -23.13
CA GLY A 10 13.40 -12.68 -22.32
C GLY A 10 14.33 -12.74 -21.11
N GLU A 11 15.64 -12.58 -21.33
CA GLU A 11 16.63 -12.61 -20.24
C GLU A 11 16.39 -11.52 -19.21
N LEU A 12 16.13 -10.28 -19.65
CA LEU A 12 15.87 -9.16 -18.75
C LEU A 12 14.56 -9.33 -18.00
N VAL A 13 13.47 -9.71 -18.67
CA VAL A 13 12.16 -9.91 -18.02
C VAL A 13 12.22 -11.05 -17.02
N VAL A 14 12.92 -12.14 -17.32
CA VAL A 14 13.10 -13.25 -16.39
C VAL A 14 13.93 -12.82 -15.18
N ALA A 15 15.01 -12.08 -15.40
CA ALA A 15 15.87 -11.59 -14.32
C ALA A 15 15.09 -10.61 -13.40
N ILE A 16 14.38 -9.65 -13.98
CA ILE A 16 13.54 -8.70 -13.23
C ILE A 16 12.41 -9.44 -12.50
N GLY A 17 11.73 -10.36 -13.17
CA GLY A 17 10.67 -11.17 -12.59
C GLY A 17 11.15 -12.02 -11.41
N PHE A 18 12.34 -12.61 -11.52
CA PHE A 18 12.95 -13.38 -10.43
C PHE A 18 13.24 -12.50 -9.21
N VAL A 19 13.87 -11.32 -9.40
CA VAL A 19 14.14 -10.38 -8.32
C VAL A 19 12.84 -9.88 -7.69
N THR A 20 11.85 -9.52 -8.51
CA THR A 20 10.53 -9.08 -8.03
C THR A 20 9.87 -10.16 -7.18
N LEU A 21 9.86 -11.40 -7.64
CA LEU A 21 9.23 -12.53 -6.94
C LEU A 21 9.97 -12.84 -5.64
N ALA A 22 11.29 -12.77 -5.61
CA ALA A 22 12.09 -12.97 -4.41
C ALA A 22 11.76 -11.94 -3.34
N PHE A 23 11.69 -10.65 -3.68
CA PHE A 23 11.30 -9.60 -2.76
C PHE A 23 9.84 -9.73 -2.31
N LEU A 24 8.92 -9.96 -3.23
CA LEU A 24 7.50 -10.15 -2.88
C LEU A 24 7.30 -11.33 -1.92
N SER A 25 8.00 -12.44 -2.14
CA SER A 25 7.93 -13.60 -1.24
C SER A 25 8.44 -13.25 0.15
N LEU A 26 9.54 -12.49 0.23
CA LEU A 26 10.11 -12.04 1.49
C LEU A 26 9.15 -11.12 2.25
N PHE A 27 8.58 -10.12 1.58
CA PHE A 27 7.63 -9.20 2.21
C PHE A 27 6.32 -9.91 2.58
N ALA A 28 5.80 -10.79 1.71
CA ALA A 28 4.62 -11.59 2.03
C ALA A 28 4.84 -12.48 3.27
N PHE A 29 6.04 -12.99 3.44
CA PHE A 29 6.40 -13.76 4.63
C PHE A 29 6.37 -12.90 5.90
N PHE A 30 6.97 -11.72 5.88
CA PHE A 30 6.94 -10.80 7.02
C PHE A 30 5.53 -10.28 7.31
N ASP A 31 4.78 -9.88 6.28
CA ASP A 31 3.38 -9.45 6.43
C ASP A 31 2.52 -10.58 7.03
N LEU A 32 2.80 -11.84 6.67
CA LEU A 32 2.11 -12.99 7.27
C LEU A 32 2.51 -13.20 8.75
N LEU A 33 3.79 -13.06 9.09
CA LEU A 33 4.24 -13.14 10.50
C LEU A 33 3.55 -12.10 11.37
N ASP A 34 3.44 -10.86 10.89
CA ASP A 34 2.76 -9.78 11.60
C ASP A 34 1.27 -10.11 11.80
N GLU A 35 0.64 -10.75 10.82
CA GLU A 35 -0.77 -11.11 10.87
C GLU A 35 -1.05 -12.32 11.78
N LEU A 36 -0.05 -13.20 12.05
CA LEU A 36 -0.19 -14.34 12.94
C LEU A 36 -0.66 -13.94 14.36
N SER A 37 -0.24 -12.79 14.85
CA SER A 37 -0.62 -12.27 16.16
C SER A 37 -2.14 -11.97 16.29
N ALA A 38 -2.83 -11.86 15.19
CA ALA A 38 -4.26 -11.58 15.12
C ALA A 38 -5.13 -12.83 14.98
N ILE A 39 -4.52 -13.98 14.64
CA ILE A 39 -5.24 -15.24 14.46
C ILE A 39 -5.85 -15.69 15.79
N GLY A 40 -7.07 -16.21 15.73
CA GLY A 40 -7.82 -16.69 16.89
C GLY A 40 -8.60 -15.61 17.63
N ARG A 41 -8.53 -14.34 17.19
CA ARG A 41 -9.34 -13.28 17.81
C ARG A 41 -10.77 -13.32 17.26
N PRO A 42 -11.79 -13.34 18.15
CA PRO A 42 -13.18 -13.22 17.73
C PRO A 42 -13.45 -11.83 17.16
N SER A 43 -14.33 -11.75 16.19
CA SER A 43 -14.78 -10.46 15.65
C SER A 43 -15.61 -9.71 16.69
N PRO A 44 -15.39 -8.41 16.91
CA PRO A 44 -16.24 -7.59 17.79
C PRO A 44 -17.68 -7.46 17.27
N LEU A 45 -17.90 -7.64 15.96
CA LEU A 45 -19.21 -7.54 15.32
C LEU A 45 -20.04 -8.82 15.50
N ASP A 46 -19.38 -9.96 15.43
CA ASP A 46 -20.01 -11.28 15.58
C ASP A 46 -19.01 -12.24 16.24
N PRO A 47 -19.22 -12.59 17.54
CA PRO A 47 -18.34 -13.49 18.26
C PRO A 47 -18.23 -14.90 17.64
N SER A 48 -19.13 -15.27 16.74
CA SER A 48 -19.08 -16.54 16.00
C SER A 48 -18.04 -16.50 14.86
N MET A 49 -17.67 -15.31 14.40
CA MET A 49 -16.65 -15.11 13.37
C MET A 49 -15.27 -14.97 14.02
N VAL A 50 -14.40 -15.93 13.75
CA VAL A 50 -13.01 -15.91 14.22
C VAL A 50 -12.08 -15.59 13.05
N TYR A 51 -11.15 -14.67 13.29
CA TYR A 51 -10.09 -14.39 12.33
C TYR A 51 -9.12 -15.56 12.23
N GLY A 52 -9.14 -16.29 11.14
CA GLY A 52 -8.34 -17.50 10.93
C GLY A 52 -7.23 -17.32 9.89
N MET A 53 -6.48 -18.40 9.66
CA MET A 53 -5.41 -18.45 8.68
C MET A 53 -5.87 -18.11 7.23
N PRO A 54 -7.05 -18.56 6.75
CA PRO A 54 -7.52 -18.18 5.42
C PRO A 54 -7.69 -16.68 5.24
N GLN A 55 -8.19 -15.98 6.26
CA GLN A 55 -8.37 -14.54 6.25
C GLN A 55 -7.03 -13.80 6.27
N ALA A 56 -6.08 -14.30 7.07
CA ALA A 56 -4.72 -13.75 7.10
C ALA A 56 -4.04 -13.89 5.74
N LEU A 57 -4.10 -15.05 5.10
CA LEU A 57 -3.56 -15.27 3.76
C LEU A 57 -4.25 -14.39 2.70
N MET A 58 -5.57 -14.26 2.78
CA MET A 58 -6.33 -13.38 1.89
C MET A 58 -5.90 -11.93 2.05
N TYR A 59 -5.72 -11.47 3.29
CA TYR A 59 -5.27 -10.12 3.58
C TYR A 59 -3.85 -9.86 3.05
N VAL A 60 -2.90 -10.76 3.32
CA VAL A 60 -1.53 -10.68 2.79
C VAL A 60 -1.55 -10.68 1.26
N GLY A 61 -2.39 -11.50 0.62
CA GLY A 61 -2.58 -11.49 -0.83
C GLY A 61 -3.07 -10.16 -1.37
N LEU A 62 -3.94 -9.47 -0.63
CA LEU A 62 -4.43 -8.13 -0.98
C LEU A 62 -3.38 -7.02 -0.77
N LEU A 63 -2.37 -7.24 0.05
CA LEU A 63 -1.23 -6.32 0.21
C LEU A 63 -0.21 -6.43 -0.94
N LEU A 64 -0.13 -7.57 -1.64
CA LEU A 64 0.87 -7.81 -2.67
C LEU A 64 0.91 -6.75 -3.78
N PRO A 65 -0.21 -6.22 -4.31
CA PRO A 65 -0.17 -5.18 -5.33
C PRO A 65 0.52 -3.90 -4.86
N SER A 66 0.28 -3.47 -3.62
CA SER A 66 0.93 -2.29 -3.03
C SER A 66 2.42 -2.54 -2.82
N ARG A 67 2.79 -3.72 -2.31
CA ARG A 67 4.19 -4.14 -2.21
C ARG A 67 4.88 -4.20 -3.58
N LEU A 68 4.19 -4.73 -4.59
CA LEU A 68 4.70 -4.77 -5.95
C LEU A 68 4.98 -3.36 -6.49
N TYR A 69 4.06 -2.42 -6.30
CA TYR A 69 4.24 -1.03 -6.70
C TYR A 69 5.49 -0.41 -6.08
N GLU A 70 5.68 -0.58 -4.77
CA GLU A 70 6.84 -0.06 -4.03
C GLU A 70 8.16 -0.69 -4.48
N LEU A 71 8.17 -1.98 -4.76
CA LEU A 71 9.37 -2.75 -5.07
C LEU A 71 9.77 -2.73 -6.55
N LEU A 72 8.80 -2.49 -7.45
CA LEU A 72 9.04 -2.55 -8.90
C LEU A 72 10.23 -1.71 -9.36
N PRO A 73 10.43 -0.44 -8.97
CA PRO A 73 11.57 0.35 -9.42
C PRO A 73 12.92 -0.27 -9.02
N ILE A 74 13.00 -0.77 -7.78
CA ILE A 74 14.22 -1.39 -7.24
C ILE A 74 14.47 -2.74 -7.92
N ALA A 75 13.42 -3.55 -8.09
CA ALA A 75 13.51 -4.85 -8.75
C ALA A 75 13.91 -4.72 -10.23
N VAL A 76 13.38 -3.72 -10.93
CA VAL A 76 13.75 -3.40 -12.32
C VAL A 76 15.21 -2.98 -12.40
N LEU A 77 15.69 -2.15 -11.46
CA LEU A 77 17.09 -1.73 -11.42
C LEU A 77 18.02 -2.94 -11.21
N ILE A 78 17.80 -3.71 -10.15
CA ILE A 78 18.65 -4.87 -9.80
C ILE A 78 18.56 -5.94 -10.88
N GLY A 79 17.34 -6.29 -11.32
CA GLY A 79 17.12 -7.32 -12.32
C GLY A 79 17.68 -6.94 -13.69
N SER A 80 17.63 -5.67 -14.09
CA SER A 80 18.23 -5.22 -15.34
C SER A 80 19.75 -5.24 -15.28
N VAL A 81 20.38 -4.82 -14.18
CA VAL A 81 21.84 -4.91 -14.00
C VAL A 81 22.27 -6.37 -14.05
N TYR A 82 21.62 -7.26 -13.30
CA TYR A 82 21.93 -8.68 -13.31
C TYR A 82 21.77 -9.31 -14.69
N GLY A 83 20.64 -9.06 -15.35
CA GLY A 83 20.37 -9.60 -16.69
C GLY A 83 21.36 -9.09 -17.75
N LEU A 84 21.75 -7.81 -17.68
CA LEU A 84 22.77 -7.24 -18.59
C LEU A 84 24.14 -7.84 -18.34
N VAL A 85 24.56 -8.03 -17.09
CA VAL A 85 25.84 -8.68 -16.74
C VAL A 85 25.85 -10.12 -17.27
N ARG A 86 24.80 -10.88 -17.06
CA ARG A 86 24.65 -12.24 -17.54
C ARG A 86 24.70 -12.30 -19.08
N LEU A 87 24.00 -11.37 -19.73
CA LEU A 87 24.02 -11.26 -21.18
C LEU A 87 25.43 -10.92 -21.70
N ALA A 88 26.15 -10.01 -21.01
CA ALA A 88 27.51 -9.61 -21.40
C ALA A 88 28.55 -10.76 -21.25
N GLN A 89 28.33 -11.66 -20.31
CA GLN A 89 29.18 -12.86 -20.10
C GLN A 89 28.84 -14.01 -21.06
N SER A 90 27.68 -13.95 -21.73
CA SER A 90 27.31 -14.99 -22.69
C SER A 90 28.02 -14.78 -24.02
N SER A 91 28.34 -15.90 -24.70
CA SER A 91 28.88 -15.87 -26.09
C SER A 91 27.91 -15.19 -27.08
N GLU A 92 26.65 -15.10 -26.74
CA GLU A 92 25.60 -14.46 -27.54
C GLU A 92 25.82 -12.94 -27.65
N PHE A 93 26.43 -12.31 -26.65
CA PHE A 93 26.81 -10.88 -26.71
C PHE A 93 27.87 -10.63 -27.77
N THR A 94 28.82 -11.55 -27.93
CA THR A 94 29.86 -11.46 -28.98
C THR A 94 29.21 -11.52 -30.37
N ILE A 95 28.23 -12.41 -30.56
CA ILE A 95 27.45 -12.53 -31.82
C ILE A 95 26.64 -11.24 -32.05
N LEU A 96 26.09 -10.63 -31.00
CA LEU A 96 25.39 -9.36 -31.06
C LEU A 96 26.28 -8.22 -31.54
N ARG A 97 27.48 -8.14 -31.04
CA ARG A 97 28.47 -7.13 -31.42
C ARG A 97 28.97 -7.27 -32.84
N THR A 98 29.20 -8.51 -33.30
CA THR A 98 29.64 -8.80 -34.66
C THR A 98 28.50 -8.63 -35.69
N SER A 99 27.24 -8.79 -35.32
CA SER A 99 26.08 -8.59 -36.20
C SER A 99 25.71 -7.12 -36.46
N GLY A 100 26.56 -6.15 -36.08
CA GLY A 100 26.38 -4.73 -36.37
C GLY A 100 25.32 -4.02 -35.56
N LEU A 101 24.94 -4.52 -34.39
CA LEU A 101 24.07 -3.83 -33.45
C LEU A 101 24.85 -2.64 -32.79
N GLY A 102 24.66 -1.46 -33.33
CA GLY A 102 25.24 -0.27 -32.71
C GLY A 102 24.66 0.02 -31.32
N PRO A 103 25.42 0.66 -30.42
CA PRO A 103 25.02 0.92 -29.03
C PRO A 103 23.69 1.68 -28.93
N TRP A 104 23.42 2.60 -29.83
CA TRP A 104 22.17 3.36 -29.88
C TRP A 104 20.93 2.53 -30.17
N ARG A 105 21.07 1.47 -30.99
CA ARG A 105 19.96 0.56 -31.27
C ARG A 105 19.66 -0.35 -30.08
N ALA A 106 20.68 -0.75 -29.34
CA ALA A 106 20.52 -1.50 -28.09
C ALA A 106 19.82 -0.63 -27.02
N LEU A 107 20.30 0.61 -26.83
CA LEU A 107 19.71 1.55 -25.90
C LEU A 107 18.23 1.84 -26.17
N LYS A 108 17.85 2.08 -27.44
CA LYS A 108 16.43 2.28 -27.80
C LYS A 108 15.55 1.09 -27.41
N LYS A 109 16.05 -0.14 -27.53
CA LYS A 109 15.29 -1.34 -27.12
C LYS A 109 15.15 -1.43 -25.62
N LEU A 110 16.21 -1.12 -24.85
CA LEU A 110 16.14 -1.07 -23.40
C LEU A 110 15.18 0.01 -22.92
N LEU A 111 15.16 1.16 -23.56
CA LEU A 111 14.19 2.24 -23.24
C LEU A 111 12.75 1.81 -23.48
N VAL A 112 12.47 1.07 -24.55
CA VAL A 112 11.12 0.54 -24.80
C VAL A 112 10.71 -0.45 -23.72
N LEU A 113 11.63 -1.32 -23.28
CA LEU A 113 11.38 -2.24 -22.18
C LEU A 113 11.16 -1.47 -20.85
N GLY A 114 12.00 -0.47 -20.58
CA GLY A 114 11.85 0.39 -19.42
C GLY A 114 10.50 1.12 -19.41
N LEU A 115 10.08 1.66 -20.55
CA LEU A 115 8.77 2.29 -20.70
C LEU A 115 7.61 1.32 -20.39
N ALA A 116 7.73 0.06 -20.82
CA ALA A 116 6.74 -0.97 -20.48
C ALA A 116 6.62 -1.19 -18.96
N PHE A 117 7.76 -1.21 -18.24
CA PHE A 117 7.75 -1.31 -16.77
C PHE A 117 7.20 -0.04 -16.10
N VAL A 118 7.47 1.15 -16.64
CA VAL A 118 6.85 2.40 -16.16
C VAL A 118 5.33 2.33 -16.31
N CYS A 119 4.81 1.94 -17.48
CA CYS A 119 3.38 1.75 -17.68
C CYS A 119 2.80 0.71 -16.71
N LEU A 120 3.49 -0.41 -16.50
CA LEU A 120 3.08 -1.42 -15.53
C LEU A 120 3.00 -0.85 -14.11
N THR A 121 4.02 -0.09 -13.69
CA THR A 121 4.07 0.55 -12.36
C THR A 121 2.89 1.50 -12.17
N VAL A 122 2.58 2.34 -13.17
CA VAL A 122 1.43 3.25 -13.12
C VAL A 122 0.11 2.48 -13.02
N VAL A 123 -0.08 1.46 -13.83
CA VAL A 123 -1.32 0.65 -13.80
C VAL A 123 -1.48 -0.04 -12.44
N VAL A 124 -0.42 -0.63 -11.91
CA VAL A 124 -0.47 -1.29 -10.60
C VAL A 124 -0.71 -0.28 -9.49
N GLY A 125 0.01 0.85 -9.48
CA GLY A 125 -0.06 1.86 -8.42
C GLY A 125 -1.37 2.65 -8.40
N ASP A 126 -1.90 3.03 -9.56
CA ASP A 126 -3.07 3.90 -9.62
C ASP A 126 -4.40 3.14 -9.60
N TYR A 127 -4.41 1.87 -10.05
CA TYR A 127 -5.66 1.10 -10.17
C TYR A 127 -5.68 -0.13 -9.27
N VAL A 128 -4.66 -1.00 -9.37
CA VAL A 128 -4.70 -2.31 -8.72
C VAL A 128 -4.44 -2.20 -7.22
N ALA A 129 -3.42 -1.45 -6.82
CA ALA A 129 -3.06 -1.29 -5.42
C ALA A 129 -4.17 -0.62 -4.59
N PRO A 130 -4.76 0.54 -5.00
CA PRO A 130 -5.83 1.16 -4.22
C PRO A 130 -7.10 0.31 -4.11
N TRP A 131 -7.40 -0.47 -5.17
CA TRP A 131 -8.52 -1.40 -5.12
C TRP A 131 -8.25 -2.53 -4.12
N ALA A 132 -7.09 -3.14 -4.18
CA ALA A 132 -6.69 -4.23 -3.28
C ALA A 132 -6.61 -3.76 -1.81
N ASP A 133 -6.05 -2.57 -1.57
CA ASP A 133 -5.97 -1.97 -0.23
C ASP A 133 -7.34 -1.72 0.37
N ARG A 134 -8.30 -1.23 -0.43
CA ARG A 134 -9.69 -1.07 0.03
C ARG A 134 -10.32 -2.39 0.45
N GLN A 135 -10.13 -3.46 -0.33
CA GLN A 135 -10.63 -4.78 0.02
C GLN A 135 -9.95 -5.32 1.29
N GLY A 136 -8.66 -5.11 1.45
CA GLY A 136 -7.90 -5.46 2.65
C GLY A 136 -8.41 -4.73 3.90
N GLN A 137 -8.70 -3.43 3.78
CA GLN A 137 -9.27 -2.64 4.86
C GLN A 137 -10.69 -3.11 5.24
N LEU A 138 -11.53 -3.42 4.26
CA LEU A 138 -12.87 -3.97 4.51
C LEU A 138 -12.79 -5.33 5.21
N LEU A 139 -11.88 -6.19 4.79
CA LEU A 139 -11.65 -7.47 5.45
C LEU A 139 -11.23 -7.27 6.92
N LYS A 140 -10.29 -6.38 7.19
CA LYS A 140 -9.87 -6.05 8.56
C LYS A 140 -10.99 -5.42 9.38
N ALA A 141 -11.77 -4.54 8.80
CA ALA A 141 -12.92 -3.91 9.48
C ALA A 141 -13.94 -4.96 9.92
N ALA A 142 -14.25 -5.93 9.05
CA ALA A 142 -15.21 -7.00 9.36
C ALA A 142 -14.75 -7.88 10.54
N TYR A 143 -13.45 -8.13 10.66
CA TYR A 143 -12.93 -9.05 11.69
C TYR A 143 -12.33 -8.35 12.92
N ARG A 144 -11.85 -7.12 12.80
CA ARG A 144 -11.24 -6.37 13.92
C ARG A 144 -12.13 -5.29 14.50
N GLY A 145 -13.25 -4.97 13.85
CA GLY A 145 -14.18 -3.92 14.31
C GLY A 145 -13.58 -2.51 14.34
N GLN A 146 -12.36 -2.36 13.87
CA GLN A 146 -11.67 -1.07 13.83
C GLN A 146 -11.41 -0.68 12.38
N ILE A 147 -12.11 0.32 11.92
CA ILE A 147 -11.69 1.05 10.72
C ILE A 147 -10.52 1.93 11.17
N SER A 148 -9.31 1.42 11.03
CA SER A 148 -8.11 2.24 11.22
C SER A 148 -7.99 3.16 10.02
N VAL A 149 -8.43 4.39 10.17
CA VAL A 149 -8.24 5.44 9.15
C VAL A 149 -6.81 5.94 9.27
N GLY A 150 -5.88 5.24 8.61
CA GLY A 150 -4.46 5.58 8.56
C GLY A 150 -3.71 5.41 9.89
N GLN A 151 -2.37 5.49 9.85
CA GLN A 151 -1.51 5.44 11.06
C GLN A 151 -1.69 6.64 11.98
N THR A 152 -2.22 7.75 11.47
CA THR A 152 -2.40 9.03 12.19
C THR A 152 -3.84 9.30 12.62
N GLY A 153 -4.80 8.38 12.35
CA GLY A 153 -6.23 8.60 12.57
C GLY A 153 -6.89 9.42 11.46
N ALA A 154 -8.23 9.58 11.55
CA ALA A 154 -8.98 10.45 10.65
C ALA A 154 -8.88 11.89 11.12
N TRP A 155 -8.58 12.80 10.20
CA TRP A 155 -8.61 14.23 10.44
C TRP A 155 -9.86 14.83 9.78
N LEU A 156 -10.76 15.37 10.59
CA LEU A 156 -11.91 16.13 10.14
C LEU A 156 -11.62 17.60 10.43
N LYS A 157 -11.81 18.43 9.42
CA LYS A 157 -11.70 19.90 9.59
C LYS A 157 -13.08 20.51 9.43
N GLU A 158 -13.55 21.14 10.47
CA GLU A 158 -14.82 21.86 10.49
C GLU A 158 -14.55 23.36 10.58
N ARG A 159 -15.23 24.11 9.74
CA ARG A 159 -15.14 25.57 9.73
C ARG A 159 -16.49 26.11 10.21
N GLY A 160 -16.54 26.47 11.48
CA GLY A 160 -17.66 27.23 12.04
C GLY A 160 -17.53 28.72 11.76
N ASP A 161 -18.60 29.45 12.01
CA ASP A 161 -18.67 30.92 11.74
C ASP A 161 -17.65 31.73 12.57
N ASN A 162 -17.19 31.24 13.74
CA ASN A 162 -16.29 31.98 14.65
C ASN A 162 -15.07 31.17 15.12
N ALA A 163 -14.88 29.93 14.69
CA ALA A 163 -13.72 29.12 15.07
C ALA A 163 -13.46 28.03 14.01
N GLN A 164 -12.20 27.75 13.79
CA GLN A 164 -11.82 26.55 13.02
C GLN A 164 -11.50 25.43 13.99
N SER A 165 -12.18 24.29 13.85
CA SER A 165 -11.87 23.09 14.63
C SER A 165 -11.29 22.00 13.75
N SER A 166 -10.27 21.33 14.26
CA SER A 166 -9.72 20.13 13.65
C SER A 166 -9.86 18.97 14.63
N VAL A 167 -10.57 17.95 14.20
CA VAL A 167 -10.86 16.77 15.01
C VAL A 167 -10.03 15.62 14.50
N ASN A 168 -9.24 15.02 15.38
CA ASN A 168 -8.51 13.78 15.12
C ASN A 168 -9.23 12.63 15.82
N ILE A 169 -9.57 11.60 15.07
CA ILE A 169 -10.26 10.41 15.57
C ILE A 169 -9.33 9.22 15.35
N ARG A 170 -8.95 8.53 16.43
CA ARG A 170 -8.04 7.39 16.35
C ARG A 170 -8.69 6.15 15.77
N ALA A 171 -9.93 5.86 16.14
CA ALA A 171 -10.67 4.71 15.64
C ALA A 171 -12.18 4.98 15.60
N LEU A 172 -12.86 4.34 14.66
CA LEU A 172 -14.31 4.31 14.56
C LEU A 172 -14.79 2.91 14.95
N ASN A 173 -15.70 2.82 15.92
CA ASN A 173 -16.31 1.57 16.31
C ASN A 173 -17.43 1.19 15.31
N PRO A 174 -17.74 -0.10 15.17
CA PRO A 174 -18.85 -0.56 14.33
C PRO A 174 -20.22 0.02 14.72
N ASP A 175 -20.39 0.36 15.98
CA ASP A 175 -21.61 0.96 16.53
C ASP A 175 -21.73 2.46 16.22
N GLY A 176 -20.82 3.01 15.40
CA GLY A 176 -20.77 4.44 15.09
C GLY A 176 -20.12 5.30 16.19
N GLY A 177 -19.61 4.69 17.25
CA GLY A 177 -18.85 5.37 18.31
C GLY A 177 -17.42 5.67 17.86
N LEU A 178 -16.93 6.83 18.27
CA LEU A 178 -15.58 7.30 17.99
C LEU A 178 -14.69 7.04 19.21
N GLN A 179 -13.47 6.56 19.01
CA GLN A 179 -12.48 6.33 20.06
C GLN A 179 -11.25 7.19 19.89
N GLY A 180 -10.73 7.71 21.02
CA GLY A 180 -9.53 8.54 21.05
C GLY A 180 -9.69 9.82 20.24
N VAL A 181 -10.70 10.60 20.59
CA VAL A 181 -11.04 11.85 19.91
C VAL A 181 -10.21 12.99 20.50
N ARG A 182 -9.52 13.74 19.62
CA ARG A 182 -8.81 14.96 19.95
C ARG A 182 -9.38 16.10 19.13
N ILE A 183 -9.82 17.14 19.80
CA ILE A 183 -10.41 18.34 19.17
C ILE A 183 -9.44 19.50 19.41
N PHE A 184 -8.99 20.12 18.34
CA PHE A 184 -8.13 21.30 18.37
C PHE A 184 -8.98 22.49 17.89
N GLU A 185 -9.19 23.47 18.74
CA GLU A 185 -9.85 24.71 18.39
C GLU A 185 -8.80 25.79 18.11
N PHE A 186 -8.95 26.48 16.98
CA PHE A 186 -8.06 27.54 16.56
C PHE A 186 -8.80 28.88 16.62
N ASP A 187 -8.09 29.92 17.04
CA ASP A 187 -8.55 31.29 16.93
C ASP A 187 -8.44 31.82 15.48
N ASP A 188 -8.94 33.04 15.25
CA ASP A 188 -8.89 33.72 13.96
C ASP A 188 -7.47 33.94 13.45
N THR A 189 -6.46 33.85 14.32
CA THR A 189 -5.04 34.00 13.99
C THR A 189 -4.37 32.67 13.69
N GLY A 190 -5.10 31.53 13.76
CA GLY A 190 -4.59 30.19 13.53
C GLY A 190 -3.79 29.60 14.69
N ARG A 191 -3.89 30.18 15.91
CA ARG A 191 -3.28 29.63 17.11
C ARG A 191 -4.25 28.70 17.81
N ILE A 192 -3.73 27.65 18.44
CA ILE A 192 -4.54 26.72 19.22
C ILE A 192 -5.06 27.47 20.45
N ARG A 193 -6.38 27.60 20.55
CA ARG A 193 -7.08 28.17 21.67
C ARG A 193 -7.35 27.16 22.76
N GLN A 194 -7.77 25.95 22.35
CA GLN A 194 -8.11 24.87 23.26
C GLN A 194 -7.85 23.52 22.61
N THR A 195 -7.44 22.55 23.42
CA THR A 195 -7.34 21.15 23.03
C THR A 195 -8.19 20.32 23.98
N LEU A 196 -9.15 19.58 23.44
CA LEU A 196 -9.99 18.66 24.19
C LEU A 196 -9.58 17.23 23.80
N MET A 197 -9.41 16.38 24.81
CA MET A 197 -9.17 14.95 24.60
C MET A 197 -10.34 14.19 25.22
N ALA A 198 -10.89 13.24 24.45
CA ALA A 198 -11.96 12.37 24.94
C ALA A 198 -11.61 10.91 24.63
N GLU A 199 -11.88 10.02 25.58
CA GLU A 199 -11.68 8.59 25.38
C GLU A 199 -12.62 8.05 24.32
N SER A 200 -13.87 8.52 24.32
CA SER A 200 -14.87 8.13 23.32
C SER A 200 -15.84 9.26 23.02
N ALA A 201 -16.44 9.20 21.84
CA ALA A 201 -17.52 10.12 21.45
C ALA A 201 -18.60 9.36 20.67
N VAL A 202 -19.83 9.81 20.80
CA VAL A 202 -20.97 9.32 20.02
C VAL A 202 -21.58 10.49 19.27
N VAL A 203 -21.86 10.31 18.00
CA VAL A 203 -22.51 11.33 17.16
C VAL A 203 -24.02 11.14 17.26
N ASP A 204 -24.71 12.10 17.86
CA ASP A 204 -26.17 12.15 17.83
C ASP A 204 -26.61 12.83 16.52
N ASN A 205 -26.89 12.00 15.52
CA ASN A 205 -27.31 12.46 14.19
C ASN A 205 -28.65 13.22 14.20
N ALA A 206 -29.50 13.00 15.23
CA ALA A 206 -30.79 13.68 15.33
C ALA A 206 -30.64 15.14 15.80
N ARG A 207 -29.62 15.40 16.59
CA ARG A 207 -29.32 16.72 17.14
C ARG A 207 -28.12 17.42 16.51
N GLY A 208 -27.32 16.70 15.72
CA GLY A 208 -26.11 17.22 15.11
C GLY A 208 -25.02 17.56 16.13
N ILE A 209 -24.99 16.88 17.28
CA ILE A 209 -24.03 17.12 18.36
C ILE A 209 -23.17 15.89 18.64
N TRP A 210 -21.98 16.14 19.13
CA TRP A 210 -21.06 15.10 19.59
C TRP A 210 -21.15 15.01 21.12
N VAL A 211 -21.45 13.83 21.62
CA VAL A 211 -21.42 13.53 23.05
C VAL A 211 -20.08 12.91 23.38
N LEU A 212 -19.27 13.63 24.13
CA LEU A 212 -17.91 13.22 24.52
C LEU A 212 -17.96 12.55 25.90
N HIS A 213 -17.25 11.44 26.03
CA HIS A 213 -17.09 10.71 27.29
C HIS A 213 -15.61 10.65 27.69
N GLY A 214 -15.30 10.82 28.97
CA GLY A 214 -13.93 10.81 29.48
C GLY A 214 -13.11 12.00 28.96
N VAL A 215 -13.64 13.23 29.12
CA VAL A 215 -12.99 14.45 28.62
C VAL A 215 -11.94 14.92 29.61
N GLU A 216 -10.72 15.16 29.07
CA GLU A 216 -9.61 15.85 29.73
C GLU A 216 -9.27 17.15 28.99
#